data_18296e7c75515bff4a41e5c37633912b
#
_entry.id   18296e7c75515bff4a41e5c37633912b
#
_cell.length_a   1.000
_cell.length_b   1.000
_cell.length_c   1.000
_cell.angle_alpha   90.00
_cell.angle_beta   90.00
_cell.angle_gamma   90.00
#
_symmetry.space_group_name_H-M   'P 1'
#
loop_
_entity.id
_entity.type
_entity.pdbx_description
1 polymer ?
#
loop_
_entity_poly.entity_id
_entity_poly.type
_entity_poly.pdbx_seq_one_letter_code
_entity_poly.pdbx_strand_id
1 'polypeptide(L)'
;MLRVDPTPLLVSSSNTAIAFFARRDLLGSGSEPVGVLWDLPEARRVVARQSQNGSWRYPGGKRSIRSQENYDQLETFRQLGILVEKFGFTRQHSSIERAASYLLSFQTDEGDLRGIYGNQYATTYVGAILELLIKAGYVDDPRIARALGWLLAMRQCDGGWAIPVRTVGVPFPEFVDVTLHPEPLAPDRSKPSSHLVTGMVLRAFAANPAWLKAIDVQGAGELLASRLYKRDTYADRGEVSYWERVSFPFWFTDIVSSLDTLSRLGFDTEISTISAALARLRELQRADGTFAFRLLRAKDKDLPWWICLAVCRILKRWRRTSFGAVAGSDPGSGSGRLL
;
A
#
# COMPACT_ATOMS: atom_id res chain seq x y z
N MET A 1 2.70 -20.53 10.91
CA MET A 1 4.10 -20.66 10.40
C MET A 1 4.04 -21.18 8.97
N LEU A 2 4.91 -20.71 8.06
CA LEU A 2 4.98 -21.20 6.67
C LEU A 2 5.41 -22.68 6.63
N ARG A 3 5.10 -23.36 5.51
CA ARG A 3 5.55 -24.77 5.27
C ARG A 3 7.05 -24.84 4.99
N VAL A 4 7.55 -23.87 4.23
CA VAL A 4 8.95 -23.72 3.83
C VAL A 4 9.40 -22.30 4.24
N ASP A 5 10.59 -22.17 4.83
CA ASP A 5 11.21 -20.86 5.04
C ASP A 5 11.88 -20.40 3.76
N PRO A 6 11.37 -19.34 3.10
CA PRO A 6 11.97 -18.86 1.86
C PRO A 6 13.15 -17.90 2.09
N THR A 7 13.49 -17.58 3.33
CA THR A 7 14.54 -16.62 3.67
C THR A 7 15.88 -16.93 3.03
N PRO A 8 16.38 -18.21 3.03
CA PRO A 8 17.65 -18.54 2.37
C PRO A 8 17.64 -18.24 0.87
N LEU A 9 16.53 -18.56 0.18
CA LEU A 9 16.39 -18.31 -1.26
C LEU A 9 16.29 -16.80 -1.59
N LEU A 10 15.62 -16.03 -0.73
CA LEU A 10 15.54 -14.58 -0.88
C LEU A 10 16.91 -13.91 -0.68
N VAL A 11 17.68 -14.35 0.30
CA VAL A 11 19.03 -13.84 0.60
C VAL A 11 20.04 -14.15 -0.51
N SER A 12 19.90 -15.32 -1.13
CA SER A 12 20.75 -15.77 -2.26
C SER A 12 20.16 -15.44 -3.64
N SER A 13 19.11 -14.61 -3.69
CA SER A 13 18.46 -14.24 -4.95
C SER A 13 19.44 -13.61 -5.94
N SER A 14 19.33 -13.99 -7.22
CA SER A 14 20.04 -13.33 -8.31
C SER A 14 19.58 -11.88 -8.55
N ASN A 15 18.41 -11.51 -8.05
CA ASN A 15 17.94 -10.12 -8.03
C ASN A 15 18.58 -9.39 -6.84
N THR A 16 19.55 -8.52 -7.13
CA THR A 16 20.33 -7.78 -6.12
C THR A 16 19.45 -7.02 -5.13
N ALA A 17 18.36 -6.40 -5.59
CA ALA A 17 17.47 -5.63 -4.71
C ALA A 17 16.68 -6.55 -3.75
N ILE A 18 16.21 -7.70 -4.21
CA ILE A 18 15.55 -8.71 -3.34
C ILE A 18 16.54 -9.20 -2.29
N ALA A 19 17.75 -9.59 -2.71
CA ALA A 19 18.79 -10.07 -1.79
C ALA A 19 19.18 -9.01 -0.75
N PHE A 20 19.32 -7.76 -1.17
CA PHE A 20 19.58 -6.62 -0.29
C PHE A 20 18.48 -6.48 0.77
N PHE A 21 17.23 -6.39 0.35
CA PHE A 21 16.12 -6.22 1.28
C PHE A 21 15.91 -7.45 2.16
N ALA A 22 16.15 -8.66 1.67
CA ALA A 22 16.07 -9.87 2.48
C ALA A 22 17.10 -9.84 3.62
N ARG A 23 18.36 -9.51 3.33
CA ARG A 23 19.40 -9.37 4.37
C ARG A 23 19.06 -8.29 5.37
N ARG A 24 18.70 -7.08 4.91
CA ARG A 24 18.37 -5.95 5.77
C ARG A 24 17.13 -6.22 6.62
N ASP A 25 16.04 -6.63 5.99
CA ASP A 25 14.72 -6.65 6.64
C ASP A 25 14.43 -7.97 7.36
N LEU A 26 14.95 -9.11 6.87
CA LEU A 26 14.69 -10.41 7.46
C LEU A 26 15.79 -10.83 8.45
N LEU A 27 17.05 -10.62 8.10
CA LEU A 27 18.18 -11.02 8.95
C LEU A 27 18.65 -9.89 9.89
N GLY A 28 18.35 -8.63 9.57
CA GLY A 28 18.90 -7.48 10.30
C GLY A 28 20.40 -7.30 10.04
N SER A 29 20.92 -7.92 8.98
CA SER A 29 22.30 -7.86 8.54
C SER A 29 22.40 -7.01 7.26
N GLY A 30 23.40 -6.16 7.19
CA GLY A 30 23.64 -5.30 6.05
C GLY A 30 23.87 -3.86 6.51
N SER A 31 25.12 -3.40 6.39
CA SER A 31 25.54 -2.04 6.70
C SER A 31 25.48 -1.12 5.48
N GLU A 32 25.21 -1.68 4.30
CA GLU A 32 25.20 -0.92 3.06
C GLU A 32 24.02 0.05 3.01
N PRO A 33 24.23 1.32 2.64
CA PRO A 33 23.14 2.27 2.45
C PRO A 33 22.25 1.82 1.28
N VAL A 34 20.95 2.05 1.37
CA VAL A 34 19.99 1.67 0.32
C VAL A 34 20.28 2.31 -1.04
N GLY A 35 21.02 3.42 -1.03
CA GLY A 35 21.44 4.14 -2.24
C GLY A 35 22.25 3.29 -3.24
N VAL A 36 22.91 2.21 -2.79
CA VAL A 36 23.58 1.28 -3.71
C VAL A 36 22.63 0.64 -4.74
N LEU A 37 21.34 0.56 -4.43
CA LEU A 37 20.32 0.04 -5.35
C LEU A 37 19.92 1.03 -6.44
N TRP A 38 20.20 2.32 -6.26
CA TRP A 38 19.78 3.36 -7.20
C TRP A 38 20.53 3.29 -8.52
N ASP A 39 21.74 2.73 -8.46
CA ASP A 39 22.62 2.55 -9.61
C ASP A 39 22.39 1.26 -10.40
N LEU A 40 21.47 0.40 -9.93
CA LEU A 40 21.12 -0.81 -10.66
C LEU A 40 20.55 -0.47 -12.05
N PRO A 41 20.89 -1.26 -13.09
CA PRO A 41 20.43 -1.00 -14.45
C PRO A 41 18.90 -0.88 -14.58
N GLU A 42 18.15 -1.63 -13.77
CA GLU A 42 16.68 -1.58 -13.73
C GLU A 42 16.18 -0.25 -13.18
N ALA A 43 16.77 0.26 -12.11
CA ALA A 43 16.42 1.53 -11.50
C ALA A 43 16.78 2.69 -12.44
N ARG A 44 17.99 2.68 -13.00
CA ARG A 44 18.44 3.69 -13.97
C ARG A 44 17.54 3.75 -15.20
N ARG A 45 17.05 2.60 -15.70
CA ARG A 45 16.10 2.56 -16.84
C ARG A 45 14.77 3.24 -16.51
N VAL A 46 14.29 3.16 -15.28
CA VAL A 46 13.09 3.87 -14.83
C VAL A 46 13.37 5.37 -14.79
N VAL A 47 14.43 5.77 -14.12
CA VAL A 47 14.84 7.19 -13.99
C VAL A 47 15.05 7.84 -15.35
N ALA A 48 15.74 7.18 -16.29
CA ALA A 48 16.04 7.71 -17.62
C ALA A 48 14.81 8.04 -18.48
N ARG A 49 13.63 7.51 -18.12
CA ARG A 49 12.37 7.79 -18.81
C ARG A 49 11.57 8.93 -18.19
N GLN A 50 12.07 9.52 -17.12
CA GLN A 50 11.39 10.64 -16.47
C GLN A 50 11.45 11.89 -17.33
N SER A 51 10.33 12.55 -17.54
CA SER A 51 10.21 13.81 -18.24
C SER A 51 10.79 14.97 -17.40
N GLN A 52 11.10 16.10 -18.05
CA GLN A 52 11.67 17.28 -17.36
C GLN A 52 10.75 17.82 -16.25
N ASN A 53 9.43 17.76 -16.43
CA ASN A 53 8.45 18.16 -15.42
C ASN A 53 8.30 17.17 -14.24
N GLY A 54 9.07 16.09 -14.21
CA GLY A 54 9.04 15.07 -13.15
C GLY A 54 8.06 13.93 -13.37
N SER A 55 7.23 13.96 -14.40
CA SER A 55 6.30 12.89 -14.72
C SER A 55 6.96 11.74 -15.49
N TRP A 56 6.24 10.60 -15.58
CA TRP A 56 6.48 9.57 -16.59
C TRP A 56 5.29 9.53 -17.53
N ARG A 57 5.61 9.49 -18.83
CA ARG A 57 4.59 9.45 -19.86
C ARG A 57 3.89 8.10 -19.88
N TYR A 58 2.56 8.12 -19.87
CA TYR A 58 1.76 6.91 -20.03
C TYR A 58 1.95 6.31 -21.42
N PRO A 59 2.31 5.02 -21.53
CA PRO A 59 2.67 4.40 -22.83
C PRO A 59 1.48 4.02 -23.70
N GLY A 60 0.23 4.23 -23.24
CA GLY A 60 -0.97 3.89 -24.00
C GLY A 60 -1.17 4.74 -25.25
N GLY A 61 -1.76 4.16 -26.30
CA GLY A 61 -2.06 4.86 -27.54
C GLY A 61 -3.16 5.92 -27.38
N LYS A 62 -3.19 6.94 -28.25
CA LYS A 62 -4.15 8.07 -28.22
C LYS A 62 -5.63 7.65 -28.13
N ARG A 63 -5.98 6.45 -28.63
CA ARG A 63 -7.37 5.95 -28.58
C ARG A 63 -7.77 5.36 -27.22
N SER A 64 -6.81 5.07 -26.35
CA SER A 64 -7.04 4.43 -25.05
C SER A 64 -6.97 5.39 -23.87
N ILE A 65 -6.66 6.68 -24.10
CA ILE A 65 -6.52 7.69 -23.05
C ILE A 65 -7.43 8.88 -23.32
N ARG A 66 -8.07 9.40 -22.28
CA ARG A 66 -8.95 10.57 -22.33
C ARG A 66 -8.19 11.88 -22.15
N SER A 67 -7.23 11.88 -21.24
CA SER A 67 -6.32 12.98 -20.94
C SER A 67 -4.91 12.45 -20.77
N GLN A 68 -3.96 13.00 -21.53
CA GLN A 68 -2.56 12.60 -21.40
C GLN A 68 -2.02 12.94 -20.01
N GLU A 69 -2.35 14.13 -19.52
CA GLU A 69 -1.89 14.60 -18.20
C GLU A 69 -2.38 13.70 -17.05
N ASN A 70 -3.67 13.35 -17.03
CA ASN A 70 -4.24 12.47 -16.01
C ASN A 70 -3.63 11.06 -16.05
N TYR A 71 -3.34 10.56 -17.24
CA TYR A 71 -2.70 9.26 -17.40
C TYR A 71 -1.20 9.32 -17.11
N ASP A 72 -0.52 10.45 -17.36
CA ASP A 72 0.87 10.68 -16.94
C ASP A 72 0.97 10.75 -15.41
N GLN A 73 -0.02 11.35 -14.74
CA GLN A 73 -0.13 11.30 -13.27
C GLN A 73 -0.23 9.84 -12.77
N LEU A 74 -1.09 9.03 -13.39
CA LEU A 74 -1.22 7.61 -13.08
C LEU A 74 0.09 6.84 -13.33
N GLU A 75 0.78 7.11 -14.44
CA GLU A 75 2.05 6.45 -14.74
C GLU A 75 3.16 6.90 -13.78
N THR A 76 3.16 8.18 -13.41
CA THR A 76 4.10 8.73 -12.42
C THR A 76 3.94 8.03 -11.07
N PHE A 77 2.70 7.86 -10.58
CA PHE A 77 2.43 7.04 -9.41
C PHE A 77 3.00 5.61 -9.54
N ARG A 78 2.84 4.97 -10.70
CA ARG A 78 3.35 3.61 -10.96
C ARG A 78 4.87 3.53 -10.90
N GLN A 79 5.56 4.45 -11.56
CA GLN A 79 7.02 4.45 -11.62
C GLN A 79 7.62 4.84 -10.27
N LEU A 80 6.99 5.78 -9.54
CA LEU A 80 7.33 6.10 -8.17
C LEU A 80 7.25 4.86 -7.28
N GLY A 81 6.16 4.07 -7.39
CA GLY A 81 6.02 2.82 -6.66
C GLY A 81 7.15 1.82 -6.93
N ILE A 82 7.59 1.70 -8.18
CA ILE A 82 8.73 0.83 -8.53
C ILE A 82 10.01 1.33 -7.87
N LEU A 83 10.31 2.63 -7.97
CA LEU A 83 11.54 3.21 -7.40
C LEU A 83 11.56 3.10 -5.88
N VAL A 84 10.45 3.44 -5.21
CA VAL A 84 10.37 3.42 -3.74
C VAL A 84 10.36 2.00 -3.19
N GLU A 85 9.50 1.12 -3.71
CA GLU A 85 9.27 -0.20 -3.11
C GLU A 85 10.32 -1.25 -3.52
N LYS A 86 10.86 -1.17 -4.75
CA LYS A 86 11.84 -2.15 -5.23
C LYS A 86 13.28 -1.71 -5.11
N PHE A 87 13.53 -0.41 -5.08
CA PHE A 87 14.89 0.12 -5.04
C PHE A 87 15.14 1.06 -3.86
N GLY A 88 14.14 1.29 -3.00
CA GLY A 88 14.29 2.09 -1.80
C GLY A 88 14.68 3.55 -2.06
N PHE A 89 14.24 4.11 -3.18
CA PHE A 89 14.46 5.52 -3.48
C PHE A 89 13.75 6.41 -2.47
N THR A 90 14.43 7.49 -2.08
CA THR A 90 13.90 8.48 -1.15
C THR A 90 14.02 9.89 -1.75
N ARG A 91 13.48 10.89 -1.04
CA ARG A 91 13.61 12.32 -1.38
C ARG A 91 15.04 12.81 -1.59
N GLN A 92 16.04 12.04 -1.18
CA GLN A 92 17.45 12.35 -1.42
C GLN A 92 17.85 12.23 -2.90
N HIS A 93 17.08 11.50 -3.70
CA HIS A 93 17.31 11.37 -5.13
C HIS A 93 16.44 12.36 -5.91
N SER A 94 17.05 13.18 -6.77
CA SER A 94 16.40 14.25 -7.53
C SER A 94 15.19 13.78 -8.38
N SER A 95 15.20 12.53 -8.86
CA SER A 95 14.06 11.95 -9.59
C SER A 95 12.82 11.82 -8.71
N ILE A 96 12.99 11.48 -7.42
CA ILE A 96 11.88 11.40 -6.46
C ILE A 96 11.37 12.78 -6.12
N GLU A 97 12.28 13.74 -5.92
CA GLU A 97 11.89 15.13 -5.65
C GLU A 97 11.03 15.71 -6.79
N ARG A 98 11.45 15.51 -8.04
CA ARG A 98 10.67 15.96 -9.20
C ARG A 98 9.32 15.23 -9.31
N ALA A 99 9.28 13.91 -9.07
CA ALA A 99 8.05 13.14 -9.09
C ALA A 99 7.07 13.57 -7.99
N ALA A 100 7.57 13.82 -6.78
CA ALA A 100 6.77 14.33 -5.67
C ALA A 100 6.21 15.72 -5.98
N SER A 101 7.02 16.63 -6.50
CA SER A 101 6.60 17.96 -6.93
C SER A 101 5.49 17.88 -7.98
N TYR A 102 5.67 17.03 -9.00
CA TYR A 102 4.67 16.81 -10.03
C TYR A 102 3.35 16.25 -9.45
N LEU A 103 3.39 15.20 -8.62
CA LEU A 103 2.17 14.62 -8.04
C LEU A 103 1.46 15.59 -7.09
N LEU A 104 2.21 16.34 -6.28
CA LEU A 104 1.67 17.30 -5.33
C LEU A 104 1.19 18.61 -6.00
N SER A 105 1.55 18.88 -7.26
CA SER A 105 1.00 20.01 -8.00
C SER A 105 -0.49 19.84 -8.35
N PHE A 106 -1.02 18.62 -8.25
CA PHE A 106 -2.45 18.32 -8.42
C PHE A 106 -3.26 18.46 -7.13
N GLN A 107 -2.63 18.91 -6.02
CA GLN A 107 -3.36 19.10 -4.78
C GLN A 107 -4.29 20.33 -4.88
N THR A 108 -5.58 20.10 -4.57
CA THR A 108 -6.58 21.17 -4.51
C THR A 108 -6.57 21.88 -3.15
N ASP A 109 -7.32 22.96 -3.05
CA ASP A 109 -7.53 23.68 -1.78
C ASP A 109 -8.26 22.83 -0.74
N GLU A 110 -9.06 21.86 -1.17
CA GLU A 110 -9.68 20.84 -0.29
C GLU A 110 -8.66 19.88 0.33
N GLY A 111 -7.50 19.71 -0.31
CA GLY A 111 -6.42 18.82 0.14
C GLY A 111 -6.29 17.53 -0.64
N ASP A 112 -7.25 17.16 -1.49
CA ASP A 112 -7.16 15.98 -2.35
C ASP A 112 -6.16 16.17 -3.51
N LEU A 113 -5.78 15.06 -4.12
CA LEU A 113 -4.99 15.05 -5.36
C LEU A 113 -5.94 14.71 -6.51
N ARG A 114 -6.27 15.72 -7.34
CA ARG A 114 -7.20 15.60 -8.46
C ARG A 114 -6.47 15.11 -9.73
N GLY A 115 -7.20 14.65 -10.74
CA GLY A 115 -6.65 14.35 -12.06
C GLY A 115 -6.86 12.92 -12.52
N ILE A 116 -6.43 11.87 -11.78
CA ILE A 116 -6.54 10.47 -12.26
C ILE A 116 -7.99 10.08 -12.61
N TYR A 117 -8.96 10.62 -11.87
CA TYR A 117 -10.39 10.52 -12.18
C TYR A 117 -10.96 11.83 -12.74
N GLY A 118 -10.18 12.59 -13.51
CA GLY A 118 -10.58 13.92 -13.96
C GLY A 118 -10.84 14.83 -12.76
N ASN A 119 -12.00 15.51 -12.73
CA ASN A 119 -12.39 16.35 -11.61
C ASN A 119 -13.06 15.60 -10.46
N GLN A 120 -13.20 14.26 -10.53
CA GLN A 120 -13.83 13.49 -9.48
C GLN A 120 -12.85 13.12 -8.36
N TYR A 121 -13.37 13.00 -7.15
CA TYR A 121 -12.62 12.55 -5.99
C TYR A 121 -12.07 11.12 -6.16
N ALA A 122 -10.79 10.95 -5.92
CA ALA A 122 -10.08 9.69 -6.12
C ALA A 122 -9.45 9.18 -4.80
N THR A 123 -10.28 8.89 -3.79
CA THR A 123 -9.84 8.41 -2.46
C THR A 123 -8.80 7.30 -2.55
N THR A 124 -8.98 6.36 -3.50
CA THR A 124 -8.03 5.28 -3.78
C THR A 124 -6.63 5.78 -4.14
N TYR A 125 -6.55 6.70 -5.11
CA TYR A 125 -5.26 7.19 -5.61
C TYR A 125 -4.63 8.21 -4.69
N VAL A 126 -5.43 9.03 -4.02
CA VAL A 126 -4.91 9.92 -2.96
C VAL A 126 -4.20 9.06 -1.89
N GLY A 127 -4.87 8.04 -1.34
CA GLY A 127 -4.24 7.13 -0.37
C GLY A 127 -2.99 6.46 -0.91
N ALA A 128 -3.04 5.89 -2.12
CA ALA A 128 -1.92 5.16 -2.70
C ALA A 128 -0.71 6.07 -3.03
N ILE A 129 -0.93 7.30 -3.48
CA ILE A 129 0.13 8.28 -3.73
C ILE A 129 0.76 8.72 -2.40
N LEU A 130 -0.07 9.04 -1.38
CA LEU A 130 0.43 9.43 -0.06
C LEU A 130 1.26 8.34 0.59
N GLU A 131 0.86 7.07 0.50
CA GLU A 131 1.66 5.94 0.98
C GLU A 131 3.09 6.00 0.43
N LEU A 132 3.24 6.17 -0.88
CA LEU A 132 4.55 6.20 -1.52
C LEU A 132 5.36 7.45 -1.16
N LEU A 133 4.71 8.61 -1.09
CA LEU A 133 5.38 9.85 -0.70
C LEU A 133 5.86 9.80 0.75
N ILE A 134 5.06 9.25 1.67
CA ILE A 134 5.47 9.04 3.06
C ILE A 134 6.68 8.09 3.13
N LYS A 135 6.63 6.96 2.44
CA LYS A 135 7.75 6.00 2.35
C LYS A 135 9.00 6.60 1.70
N ALA A 136 8.82 7.54 0.80
CA ALA A 136 9.92 8.30 0.17
C ALA A 136 10.52 9.40 1.07
N GLY A 137 9.97 9.63 2.28
CA GLY A 137 10.49 10.58 3.26
C GLY A 137 9.80 11.94 3.27
N TYR A 138 8.58 12.07 2.73
CA TYR A 138 7.79 13.31 2.75
C TYR A 138 6.77 13.36 3.90
N VAL A 139 6.96 12.57 4.94
CA VAL A 139 6.02 12.48 6.08
C VAL A 139 5.73 13.84 6.73
N ASP A 140 6.71 14.73 6.76
CA ASP A 140 6.62 16.06 7.39
C ASP A 140 6.18 17.16 6.41
N ASP A 141 5.90 16.85 5.13
CA ASP A 141 5.42 17.83 4.16
C ASP A 141 3.97 18.22 4.53
N PRO A 142 3.66 19.53 4.69
CA PRO A 142 2.34 19.98 5.10
C PRO A 142 1.23 19.58 4.11
N ARG A 143 1.57 19.38 2.85
CA ARG A 143 0.63 18.89 1.84
C ARG A 143 0.19 17.45 2.11
N ILE A 144 1.08 16.61 2.66
CA ILE A 144 0.74 15.25 3.10
C ILE A 144 -0.25 15.29 4.26
N ALA A 145 0.00 16.14 5.27
CA ALA A 145 -0.90 16.30 6.41
C ALA A 145 -2.30 16.76 5.97
N ARG A 146 -2.37 17.74 5.05
CA ARG A 146 -3.62 18.22 4.47
C ARG A 146 -4.39 17.12 3.74
N ALA A 147 -3.71 16.32 2.92
CA ALA A 147 -4.35 15.25 2.17
C ALA A 147 -4.80 14.08 3.08
N LEU A 148 -4.08 13.76 4.15
CA LEU A 148 -4.52 12.79 5.16
C LEU A 148 -5.77 13.31 5.90
N GLY A 149 -5.81 14.61 6.25
CA GLY A 149 -6.99 15.25 6.83
C GLY A 149 -8.20 15.18 5.91
N TRP A 150 -8.02 15.45 4.61
CA TRP A 150 -9.06 15.29 3.61
C TRP A 150 -9.56 13.84 3.53
N LEU A 151 -8.67 12.84 3.52
CA LEU A 151 -9.07 11.43 3.54
C LEU A 151 -9.94 11.11 4.75
N LEU A 152 -9.60 11.61 5.95
CA LEU A 152 -10.44 11.40 7.14
C LEU A 152 -11.84 12.02 6.98
N ALA A 153 -11.93 13.22 6.39
CA ALA A 153 -13.20 13.87 6.12
C ALA A 153 -14.08 13.10 5.11
N MET A 154 -13.45 12.29 4.23
CA MET A 154 -14.13 11.50 3.20
C MET A 154 -14.58 10.11 3.66
N ARG A 155 -14.45 9.75 4.96
CA ARG A 155 -14.88 8.46 5.48
C ARG A 155 -16.39 8.29 5.42
N GLN A 156 -16.83 7.06 5.14
CA GLN A 156 -18.22 6.62 5.28
C GLN A 156 -18.59 6.50 6.77
N CYS A 157 -19.89 6.49 7.07
CA CYS A 157 -20.36 6.38 8.45
C CYS A 157 -19.96 5.07 9.14
N ASP A 158 -19.64 4.00 8.36
CA ASP A 158 -19.12 2.74 8.90
C ASP A 158 -17.62 2.77 9.21
N GLY A 159 -16.95 3.89 9.00
CA GLY A 159 -15.54 4.11 9.32
C GLY A 159 -14.53 3.81 8.21
N GLY A 160 -14.96 3.20 7.10
CA GLY A 160 -14.10 2.93 5.94
C GLY A 160 -14.22 3.99 4.85
N TRP A 161 -13.69 3.68 3.67
CA TRP A 161 -13.73 4.56 2.49
C TRP A 161 -14.37 3.88 1.28
N ALA A 162 -14.93 4.69 0.40
CA ALA A 162 -15.42 4.27 -0.91
C ALA A 162 -14.94 5.29 -1.98
N ILE A 163 -15.06 4.93 -3.25
CA ILE A 163 -14.94 5.92 -4.33
C ILE A 163 -16.23 6.75 -4.33
N PRO A 164 -16.18 8.08 -4.11
CA PRO A 164 -17.37 8.91 -3.92
C PRO A 164 -18.47 8.72 -4.96
N VAL A 165 -18.13 8.75 -6.25
CA VAL A 165 -19.10 8.56 -7.34
C VAL A 165 -19.83 7.21 -7.29
N ARG A 166 -19.26 6.20 -6.63
CA ARG A 166 -19.89 4.88 -6.46
C ARG A 166 -20.97 4.91 -5.38
N THR A 167 -20.81 5.76 -4.39
CA THR A 167 -21.77 5.90 -3.29
C THR A 167 -23.07 6.57 -3.74
N VAL A 168 -23.00 7.43 -4.76
CA VAL A 168 -24.20 8.08 -5.35
C VAL A 168 -24.80 7.28 -6.51
N GLY A 169 -24.41 6.00 -6.66
CA GLY A 169 -25.09 5.07 -7.56
C GLY A 169 -24.62 5.10 -9.02
N VAL A 170 -23.56 5.84 -9.35
CA VAL A 170 -23.01 5.84 -10.73
C VAL A 170 -22.48 4.45 -11.07
N PRO A 171 -23.01 3.76 -12.09
CA PRO A 171 -22.51 2.47 -12.52
C PRO A 171 -21.14 2.59 -13.20
N PHE A 172 -20.36 1.50 -13.17
CA PHE A 172 -19.00 1.52 -13.69
C PHE A 172 -18.90 1.93 -15.18
N PRO A 173 -19.82 1.52 -16.08
CA PRO A 173 -19.78 1.95 -17.46
C PRO A 173 -19.91 3.48 -17.64
N GLU A 174 -20.68 4.14 -16.79
CA GLU A 174 -20.93 5.59 -16.82
C GLU A 174 -19.84 6.40 -16.09
N PHE A 175 -18.96 5.72 -15.34
CA PHE A 175 -17.89 6.36 -14.60
C PHE A 175 -17.01 7.25 -15.48
N VAL A 176 -16.82 6.84 -16.74
CA VAL A 176 -16.04 7.58 -17.73
C VAL A 176 -16.61 8.98 -17.97
N ASP A 177 -17.92 9.04 -18.17
CA ASP A 177 -18.60 10.30 -18.51
C ASP A 177 -18.62 11.26 -17.31
N VAL A 178 -18.81 10.69 -16.12
CA VAL A 178 -18.79 11.47 -14.86
C VAL A 178 -17.41 12.10 -14.61
N THR A 179 -16.31 11.48 -15.06
CA THR A 179 -14.97 12.10 -14.92
C THR A 179 -14.80 13.39 -15.72
N LEU A 180 -15.69 13.66 -16.69
CA LEU A 180 -15.70 14.90 -17.48
C LEU A 180 -16.52 16.02 -16.82
N HIS A 181 -17.29 15.73 -15.79
CA HIS A 181 -18.05 16.76 -15.07
C HIS A 181 -17.11 17.79 -14.42
N PRO A 182 -17.45 19.09 -14.47
CA PRO A 182 -16.62 20.15 -13.91
C PRO A 182 -16.53 20.07 -12.39
N GLU A 183 -17.63 19.66 -11.74
CA GLU A 183 -17.72 19.57 -10.28
C GLU A 183 -17.61 18.12 -9.81
N PRO A 184 -16.87 17.83 -8.73
CA PRO A 184 -16.81 16.52 -8.15
C PRO A 184 -18.13 16.16 -7.44
N LEU A 185 -18.58 14.93 -7.59
CA LEU A 185 -19.74 14.44 -6.86
C LEU A 185 -19.36 14.16 -5.39
N ALA A 186 -20.06 14.82 -4.47
CA ALA A 186 -19.92 14.55 -3.05
C ALA A 186 -20.33 13.11 -2.72
N PRO A 187 -19.64 12.43 -1.77
CA PRO A 187 -20.01 11.08 -1.37
C PRO A 187 -21.34 11.05 -0.62
N ASP A 188 -22.16 10.03 -0.86
CA ASP A 188 -23.21 9.64 0.09
C ASP A 188 -22.56 8.85 1.23
N ARG A 189 -22.29 9.53 2.34
CA ARG A 189 -21.58 8.94 3.49
C ARG A 189 -22.40 7.91 4.25
N SER A 190 -23.71 7.83 4.04
CA SER A 190 -24.58 6.80 4.60
C SER A 190 -24.41 5.44 3.96
N LYS A 191 -23.83 5.39 2.77
CA LYS A 191 -23.55 4.14 2.05
C LYS A 191 -22.35 3.42 2.69
N PRO A 192 -22.32 2.07 2.61
CA PRO A 192 -21.22 1.29 3.14
C PRO A 192 -19.92 1.58 2.39
N SER A 193 -18.80 1.38 3.10
CA SER A 193 -17.46 1.46 2.51
C SER A 193 -17.16 0.26 1.60
N SER A 194 -16.10 0.41 0.80
CA SER A 194 -15.45 -0.65 0.03
C SER A 194 -14.19 -1.10 0.78
N HIS A 195 -14.01 -2.40 1.00
CA HIS A 195 -12.77 -2.90 1.59
C HIS A 195 -11.57 -2.68 0.66
N LEU A 196 -11.81 -2.71 -0.66
CA LEU A 196 -10.77 -2.40 -1.65
C LEU A 196 -10.25 -0.97 -1.45
N VAL A 197 -11.13 0.00 -1.31
CA VAL A 197 -10.75 1.42 -1.11
C VAL A 197 -10.17 1.61 0.28
N THR A 198 -10.79 1.04 1.30
CA THR A 198 -10.36 1.13 2.70
C THR A 198 -8.92 0.63 2.86
N GLY A 199 -8.58 -0.51 2.28
CA GLY A 199 -7.21 -1.02 2.35
C GLY A 199 -6.19 -0.13 1.62
N MET A 200 -6.55 0.45 0.47
CA MET A 200 -5.66 1.40 -0.24
C MET A 200 -5.41 2.66 0.58
N VAL A 201 -6.43 3.21 1.22
CA VAL A 201 -6.30 4.42 2.05
C VAL A 201 -5.52 4.12 3.33
N LEU A 202 -5.84 3.02 4.00
CA LEU A 202 -5.16 2.63 5.24
C LEU A 202 -3.65 2.43 5.08
N ARG A 203 -3.15 2.05 3.89
CA ARG A 203 -1.72 1.95 3.65
C ARG A 203 -0.99 3.29 3.85
N ALA A 204 -1.61 4.42 3.49
CA ALA A 204 -1.04 5.74 3.74
C ALA A 204 -0.91 6.02 5.25
N PHE A 205 -1.96 5.76 6.01
CA PHE A 205 -1.94 5.93 7.46
C PHE A 205 -0.97 4.96 8.13
N ALA A 206 -0.93 3.69 7.69
CA ALA A 206 0.00 2.68 8.22
C ALA A 206 1.47 2.96 7.85
N ALA A 207 1.75 3.78 6.85
CA ALA A 207 3.08 4.25 6.52
C ALA A 207 3.55 5.43 7.40
N ASN A 208 2.64 6.13 8.08
CA ASN A 208 2.93 7.30 8.90
C ASN A 208 2.87 6.95 10.39
N PRO A 209 4.02 6.94 11.12
CA PRO A 209 4.07 6.56 12.53
C PRO A 209 3.10 7.34 13.44
N ALA A 210 2.84 8.61 13.14
CA ALA A 210 1.95 9.46 13.93
C ALA A 210 0.49 8.98 13.95
N TRP A 211 0.07 8.18 12.97
CA TRP A 211 -1.30 7.74 12.80
C TRP A 211 -1.57 6.30 13.24
N LEU A 212 -0.54 5.53 13.56
CA LEU A 212 -0.68 4.08 13.85
C LEU A 212 -1.66 3.77 14.98
N LYS A 213 -1.81 4.67 15.95
CA LYS A 213 -2.69 4.50 17.12
C LYS A 213 -3.91 5.43 17.11
N ALA A 214 -4.12 6.18 16.04
CA ALA A 214 -5.29 7.04 15.92
C ALA A 214 -6.57 6.18 15.89
N ILE A 215 -7.57 6.57 16.70
CA ILE A 215 -8.81 5.80 16.87
C ILE A 215 -9.55 5.55 15.55
N ASP A 216 -9.56 6.55 14.68
CA ASP A 216 -10.18 6.46 13.36
C ASP A 216 -9.48 5.45 12.44
N VAL A 217 -8.16 5.38 12.52
CA VAL A 217 -7.33 4.46 11.74
C VAL A 217 -7.45 3.04 12.28
N GLN A 218 -7.48 2.88 13.60
CA GLN A 218 -7.69 1.58 14.25
C GLN A 218 -9.09 1.02 13.91
N GLY A 219 -10.15 1.83 14.02
CA GLY A 219 -11.51 1.40 13.65
C GLY A 219 -11.63 0.98 12.17
N ALA A 220 -10.99 1.73 11.27
CA ALA A 220 -10.93 1.33 9.85
C ALA A 220 -10.09 0.05 9.63
N GLY A 221 -9.07 -0.18 10.44
CA GLY A 221 -8.29 -1.42 10.46
C GLY A 221 -9.13 -2.62 10.92
N GLU A 222 -9.94 -2.48 11.98
CA GLU A 222 -10.90 -3.48 12.43
C GLU A 222 -11.90 -3.83 11.33
N LEU A 223 -12.43 -2.80 10.65
CA LEU A 223 -13.33 -2.98 9.52
C LEU A 223 -12.65 -3.78 8.40
N LEU A 224 -11.42 -3.42 8.01
CA LEU A 224 -10.66 -4.16 6.99
C LEU A 224 -10.41 -5.61 7.42
N ALA A 225 -9.99 -5.85 8.67
CA ALA A 225 -9.78 -7.19 9.21
C ALA A 225 -11.06 -8.03 9.14
N SER A 226 -12.22 -7.44 9.49
CA SER A 226 -13.51 -8.11 9.43
C SER A 226 -13.97 -8.48 8.02
N ARG A 227 -13.35 -7.88 6.98
CA ARG A 227 -13.73 -8.05 5.57
C ARG A 227 -12.80 -8.99 4.79
N LEU A 228 -11.74 -9.51 5.41
CA LEU A 228 -10.82 -10.45 4.74
C LEU A 228 -11.59 -11.62 4.12
N TYR A 229 -11.34 -11.91 2.85
CA TYR A 229 -12.00 -12.94 2.04
C TYR A 229 -13.53 -12.80 1.91
N LYS A 230 -14.10 -11.63 2.20
CA LYS A 230 -15.50 -11.34 1.88
C LYS A 230 -15.62 -10.63 0.54
N ARG A 231 -16.82 -10.71 -0.05
CA ARG A 231 -17.18 -9.95 -1.24
C ARG A 231 -17.26 -8.46 -0.90
N ASP A 232 -16.80 -7.59 -1.82
CA ASP A 232 -16.92 -6.14 -1.64
C ASP A 232 -18.39 -5.69 -1.87
N THR A 233 -18.72 -4.58 -1.30
CA THR A 233 -20.01 -3.90 -1.47
C THR A 233 -20.23 -3.46 -2.92
N TYR A 234 -19.15 -2.97 -3.56
CA TYR A 234 -19.21 -2.48 -4.93
C TYR A 234 -18.67 -3.54 -5.92
N ALA A 235 -19.27 -3.57 -7.13
CA ALA A 235 -18.93 -4.57 -8.13
C ALA A 235 -17.51 -4.41 -8.73
N ASP A 236 -16.88 -3.28 -8.53
CA ASP A 236 -15.54 -2.99 -9.03
C ASP A 236 -14.50 -3.84 -8.31
N ARG A 237 -14.19 -5.01 -8.85
CA ARG A 237 -13.33 -6.02 -8.21
C ARG A 237 -13.90 -6.59 -6.92
N GLY A 238 -15.23 -6.68 -6.84
CA GLY A 238 -15.95 -7.13 -5.65
C GLY A 238 -15.88 -8.62 -5.35
N GLU A 239 -15.48 -9.46 -6.33
CA GLU A 239 -15.45 -10.91 -6.15
C GLU A 239 -14.36 -11.36 -5.17
N VAL A 240 -14.69 -12.38 -4.36
CA VAL A 240 -13.74 -12.94 -3.35
C VAL A 240 -12.41 -13.36 -3.97
N SER A 241 -12.41 -13.83 -5.22
CA SER A 241 -11.19 -14.20 -5.94
C SER A 241 -10.18 -13.05 -6.13
N TYR A 242 -10.61 -11.79 -5.96
CA TYR A 242 -9.69 -10.65 -6.04
C TYR A 242 -8.75 -10.56 -4.85
N TRP A 243 -9.07 -11.14 -3.70
CA TRP A 243 -8.16 -11.21 -2.57
C TRP A 243 -6.84 -11.92 -2.89
N GLU A 244 -6.86 -12.87 -3.82
CA GLU A 244 -5.68 -13.63 -4.25
C GLU A 244 -5.09 -13.14 -5.58
N ARG A 245 -5.49 -11.94 -6.06
CA ARG A 245 -4.90 -11.26 -7.22
C ARG A 245 -3.89 -10.23 -6.75
N VAL A 246 -2.64 -10.65 -6.64
CA VAL A 246 -1.58 -9.91 -5.96
C VAL A 246 -0.65 -9.22 -6.96
N SER A 247 -0.18 -8.04 -6.59
CA SER A 247 0.90 -7.31 -7.29
C SER A 247 1.95 -6.81 -6.29
N PHE A 248 3.14 -6.55 -6.78
CA PHE A 248 4.15 -5.79 -6.04
C PHE A 248 4.90 -4.86 -7.02
N PRO A 249 5.02 -3.56 -6.75
CA PRO A 249 4.40 -2.82 -5.62
C PRO A 249 2.88 -3.04 -5.52
N PHE A 250 2.32 -2.92 -4.32
CA PHE A 250 0.90 -3.09 -4.10
C PHE A 250 0.09 -2.06 -4.88
N TRP A 251 -0.83 -2.53 -5.70
CA TRP A 251 -1.70 -1.64 -6.48
C TRP A 251 -3.07 -1.50 -5.85
N PHE A 252 -3.79 -2.60 -5.75
CA PHE A 252 -5.09 -2.67 -5.11
C PHE A 252 -4.97 -3.35 -3.76
N THR A 253 -6.06 -3.33 -3.01
CA THR A 253 -6.19 -4.14 -1.80
C THR A 253 -6.31 -5.60 -2.21
N ASP A 254 -5.40 -6.40 -1.73
CA ASP A 254 -5.33 -7.85 -1.80
C ASP A 254 -4.97 -8.40 -0.41
N ILE A 255 -4.92 -9.72 -0.27
CA ILE A 255 -4.65 -10.34 1.03
C ILE A 255 -3.26 -9.97 1.57
N VAL A 256 -2.23 -9.89 0.72
CA VAL A 256 -0.87 -9.57 1.16
C VAL A 256 -0.77 -8.12 1.60
N SER A 257 -1.30 -7.18 0.81
CA SER A 257 -1.30 -5.75 1.15
C SER A 257 -2.15 -5.45 2.39
N SER A 258 -3.25 -6.17 2.60
CA SER A 258 -4.08 -6.03 3.80
C SER A 258 -3.35 -6.53 5.05
N LEU A 259 -2.73 -7.69 4.99
CA LEU A 259 -1.93 -8.22 6.11
C LEU A 259 -0.69 -7.36 6.38
N ASP A 260 -0.05 -6.77 5.35
CA ASP A 260 1.02 -5.77 5.54
C ASP A 260 0.51 -4.57 6.34
N THR A 261 -0.64 -4.02 5.96
CA THR A 261 -1.28 -2.88 6.62
C THR A 261 -1.65 -3.22 8.07
N LEU A 262 -2.37 -4.31 8.30
CA LEU A 262 -2.83 -4.73 9.63
C LEU A 262 -1.66 -5.02 10.57
N SER A 263 -0.59 -5.66 10.07
CA SER A 263 0.61 -5.91 10.87
C SER A 263 1.35 -4.63 11.26
N ARG A 264 1.33 -3.58 10.42
CA ARG A 264 1.89 -2.25 10.75
C ARG A 264 1.06 -1.50 11.77
N LEU A 265 -0.27 -1.63 11.69
CA LEU A 265 -1.20 -1.04 12.65
C LEU A 265 -1.18 -1.76 14.01
N GLY A 266 -0.51 -2.91 14.12
CA GLY A 266 -0.35 -3.66 15.35
C GLY A 266 -1.53 -4.57 15.69
N PHE A 267 -2.31 -4.97 14.70
CA PHE A 267 -3.38 -5.96 14.89
C PHE A 267 -2.81 -7.32 15.23
N ASP A 268 -3.50 -8.05 16.11
CA ASP A 268 -3.08 -9.37 16.57
C ASP A 268 -3.43 -10.48 15.57
N THR A 269 -2.58 -11.51 15.52
CA THR A 269 -2.80 -12.73 14.74
C THR A 269 -3.89 -13.63 15.32
N GLU A 270 -4.28 -13.43 16.59
CA GLU A 270 -5.37 -14.16 17.26
C GLU A 270 -6.76 -13.72 16.76
N ILE A 271 -6.86 -12.58 16.07
CA ILE A 271 -8.09 -12.19 15.38
C ILE A 271 -8.45 -13.27 14.36
N SER A 272 -9.62 -13.89 14.52
CA SER A 272 -10.02 -15.09 13.76
C SER A 272 -9.88 -14.95 12.24
N THR A 273 -10.23 -13.78 11.68
CA THR A 273 -10.12 -13.51 10.24
C THR A 273 -8.66 -13.38 9.78
N ILE A 274 -7.79 -12.79 10.61
CA ILE A 274 -6.35 -12.71 10.34
C ILE A 274 -5.73 -14.11 10.45
N SER A 275 -6.07 -14.86 11.49
CA SER A 275 -5.62 -16.24 11.67
C SER A 275 -6.01 -17.12 10.48
N ALA A 276 -7.26 -17.05 10.02
CA ALA A 276 -7.73 -17.76 8.84
C ALA A 276 -6.98 -17.35 7.56
N ALA A 277 -6.71 -16.06 7.39
CA ALA A 277 -5.93 -15.55 6.26
C ALA A 277 -4.49 -16.05 6.28
N LEU A 278 -3.85 -16.14 7.44
CA LEU A 278 -2.52 -16.71 7.60
C LEU A 278 -2.50 -18.22 7.32
N ALA A 279 -3.54 -18.95 7.74
CA ALA A 279 -3.71 -20.36 7.40
C ALA A 279 -3.83 -20.53 5.87
N ARG A 280 -4.61 -19.67 5.21
CA ARG A 280 -4.74 -19.67 3.75
C ARG A 280 -3.44 -19.37 3.03
N LEU A 281 -2.62 -18.42 3.51
CA LEU A 281 -1.28 -18.19 2.98
C LEU A 281 -0.41 -19.47 3.04
N ARG A 282 -0.48 -20.21 4.14
CA ARG A 282 0.24 -21.47 4.28
C ARG A 282 -0.21 -22.51 3.26
N GLU A 283 -1.51 -22.60 2.96
CA GLU A 283 -2.04 -23.50 1.92
C GLU A 283 -1.55 -23.11 0.53
N LEU A 284 -1.52 -21.83 0.23
CA LEU A 284 -1.08 -21.29 -1.07
C LEU A 284 0.45 -21.39 -1.28
N GLN A 285 1.22 -21.69 -0.24
CA GLN A 285 2.66 -21.80 -0.38
C GLN A 285 3.06 -23.04 -1.16
N ARG A 286 3.90 -22.86 -2.18
CA ARG A 286 4.50 -23.92 -3.01
C ARG A 286 5.73 -24.51 -2.34
N ALA A 287 6.21 -25.64 -2.89
CA ALA A 287 7.41 -26.33 -2.42
C ALA A 287 8.70 -25.48 -2.56
N ASP A 288 8.75 -24.57 -3.53
CA ASP A 288 9.84 -23.61 -3.74
C ASP A 288 9.80 -22.41 -2.78
N GLY A 289 8.81 -22.34 -1.90
CA GLY A 289 8.59 -21.23 -0.96
C GLY A 289 7.81 -20.05 -1.51
N THR A 290 7.54 -20.01 -2.81
CA THR A 290 6.66 -18.98 -3.43
C THR A 290 5.17 -19.28 -3.17
N PHE A 291 4.27 -18.43 -3.68
CA PHE A 291 2.83 -18.55 -3.43
C PHE A 291 2.04 -18.71 -4.73
N ALA A 292 0.98 -19.53 -4.68
CA ALA A 292 0.08 -19.81 -5.80
C ALA A 292 -0.96 -18.68 -6.03
N PHE A 293 -0.52 -17.41 -5.98
CA PHE A 293 -1.38 -16.28 -6.28
C PHE A 293 -1.57 -16.08 -7.79
N ARG A 294 -2.69 -15.47 -8.16
CA ARG A 294 -2.86 -14.89 -9.48
C ARG A 294 -2.11 -13.55 -9.53
N LEU A 295 -1.00 -13.52 -10.25
CA LEU A 295 -0.17 -12.33 -10.34
C LEU A 295 -0.77 -11.30 -11.30
N LEU A 296 -0.93 -10.07 -10.83
CA LEU A 296 -1.22 -8.93 -11.69
C LEU A 296 0.10 -8.37 -12.23
N ARG A 297 0.17 -8.08 -13.55
CA ARG A 297 1.39 -7.61 -14.23
C ARG A 297 2.55 -8.60 -14.22
N ALA A 298 2.25 -9.84 -14.55
CA ALA A 298 3.16 -10.99 -14.54
C ALA A 298 4.36 -10.90 -15.52
N LYS A 299 4.59 -9.78 -16.19
CA LYS A 299 5.79 -9.56 -17.04
C LYS A 299 7.08 -9.49 -16.24
N ASP A 300 7.02 -9.18 -14.94
CA ASP A 300 8.15 -9.21 -14.03
C ASP A 300 8.38 -10.64 -13.55
N LYS A 301 9.44 -11.27 -14.00
CA LYS A 301 9.81 -12.65 -13.62
C LYS A 301 10.11 -12.81 -12.14
N ASP A 302 10.53 -11.72 -11.47
CA ASP A 302 10.88 -11.73 -10.06
C ASP A 302 9.69 -11.38 -9.14
N LEU A 303 8.51 -11.10 -9.72
CA LEU A 303 7.31 -10.74 -8.96
C LEU A 303 6.94 -11.78 -7.88
N PRO A 304 7.01 -13.11 -8.11
CA PRO A 304 6.76 -14.10 -7.07
C PRO A 304 7.67 -13.93 -5.85
N TRP A 305 8.95 -13.60 -6.07
CA TRP A 305 9.95 -13.41 -5.00
C TRP A 305 9.74 -12.09 -4.26
N TRP A 306 9.31 -11.02 -4.94
CA TRP A 306 8.91 -9.78 -4.28
C TRP A 306 7.73 -9.98 -3.34
N ILE A 307 6.72 -10.75 -3.76
CA ILE A 307 5.57 -11.10 -2.93
C ILE A 307 6.02 -11.98 -1.75
N CYS A 308 6.90 -12.93 -2.00
CA CYS A 308 7.48 -13.77 -0.96
C CYS A 308 8.21 -12.96 0.11
N LEU A 309 9.04 -11.99 -0.30
CA LEU A 309 9.71 -11.04 0.60
C LEU A 309 8.70 -10.22 1.41
N ALA A 310 7.62 -9.73 0.77
CA ALA A 310 6.57 -9.00 1.45
C ALA A 310 5.90 -9.84 2.54
N VAL A 311 5.54 -11.08 2.24
CA VAL A 311 4.96 -12.02 3.23
C VAL A 311 5.94 -12.28 4.39
N CYS A 312 7.22 -12.48 4.11
CA CYS A 312 8.23 -12.68 5.17
C CYS A 312 8.38 -11.46 6.08
N ARG A 313 8.32 -10.24 5.51
CA ARG A 313 8.32 -8.98 6.30
C ARG A 313 7.10 -8.90 7.22
N ILE A 314 5.92 -9.27 6.74
CA ILE A 314 4.68 -9.30 7.50
C ILE A 314 4.82 -10.26 8.69
N LEU A 315 5.24 -11.50 8.45
CA LEU A 315 5.38 -12.51 9.49
C LEU A 315 6.47 -12.14 10.51
N LYS A 316 7.55 -11.47 10.09
CA LYS A 316 8.58 -10.99 11.01
C LYS A 316 8.06 -9.91 11.96
N ARG A 317 7.19 -8.99 11.48
CA ARG A 317 6.58 -7.97 12.34
C ARG A 317 5.75 -8.62 13.45
N TRP A 318 4.90 -9.56 13.12
CA TRP A 318 4.08 -10.26 14.11
C TRP A 318 4.90 -11.08 15.12
N ARG A 319 5.98 -11.73 14.69
CA ARG A 319 6.89 -12.41 15.65
C ARG A 319 7.50 -11.46 16.68
N ARG A 320 7.85 -10.24 16.26
CA ARG A 320 8.42 -9.23 17.18
C ARG A 320 7.42 -8.73 18.21
N THR A 321 6.16 -8.55 17.85
CA THR A 321 5.11 -8.14 18.77
C THR A 321 4.80 -9.21 19.82
N SER A 322 4.82 -10.49 19.44
CA SER A 322 4.61 -11.61 20.36
C SER A 322 5.70 -11.75 21.41
N PHE A 323 6.96 -11.45 21.09
CA PHE A 323 8.08 -11.51 22.06
C PHE A 323 8.15 -10.27 22.96
N GLY A 324 7.72 -9.09 22.51
CA GLY A 324 7.68 -7.87 23.33
C GLY A 324 6.62 -7.90 24.42
N ALA A 325 5.51 -8.61 24.21
CA ALA A 325 4.45 -8.75 25.20
C ALA A 325 4.83 -9.67 26.38
N VAL A 326 5.74 -10.63 26.16
CA VAL A 326 6.19 -11.56 27.22
C VAL A 326 7.28 -10.95 28.11
N ALA A 327 8.05 -9.99 27.61
CA ALA A 327 9.13 -9.34 28.38
C ALA A 327 8.63 -8.24 29.33
N GLY A 328 7.36 -7.83 29.25
CA GLY A 328 6.76 -6.79 30.09
C GLY A 328 6.01 -7.27 31.34
N SER A 329 5.91 -8.58 31.58
CA SER A 329 5.29 -9.16 32.78
C SER A 329 6.35 -9.64 33.75
N ASP A 330 7.06 -8.71 34.40
CA ASP A 330 7.82 -8.99 35.62
C ASP A 330 6.82 -8.91 36.78
N PRO A 331 6.54 -10.02 37.48
CA PRO A 331 5.71 -9.95 38.67
C PRO A 331 6.55 -9.32 39.79
N GLY A 332 6.26 -8.04 40.04
CA GLY A 332 6.86 -7.31 41.17
C GLY A 332 6.92 -8.17 42.40
N SER A 333 8.12 -8.42 42.86
CA SER A 333 8.45 -8.97 44.17
C SER A 333 7.87 -8.09 45.26
N GLY A 334 6.74 -8.52 45.78
CA GLY A 334 6.30 -8.13 47.08
C GLY A 334 7.11 -8.90 48.12
N SER A 335 7.84 -8.19 48.93
CA SER A 335 8.15 -8.54 50.33
C SER A 335 8.73 -7.28 50.94
N GLY A 336 8.20 -6.70 51.91
CA GLY A 336 7.65 -7.26 53.09
C GLY A 336 8.45 -6.82 54.28
N ARG A 337 7.78 -6.24 55.21
CA ARG A 337 8.01 -6.27 56.66
C ARG A 337 9.12 -5.43 57.26
N LEU A 338 8.60 -4.61 58.17
CA LEU A 338 8.97 -4.48 59.61
C LEU A 338 10.25 -3.66 59.88
N LEU A 339 10.13 -2.53 60.42
CA LEU A 339 9.91 -2.12 61.85
C LEU A 339 9.69 -0.63 61.88
#